data_faab4ec602e7202243419b8fe5230d7a
#
_entry.id   faab4ec602e7202243419b8fe5230d7a
#
_cell.length_a   1.000
_cell.length_b   1.000
_cell.length_c   1.000
_cell.angle_alpha   90.00
_cell.angle_beta   90.00
_cell.angle_gamma   90.00
#
_symmetry.space_group_name_H-M   'P 1'
#
loop_
_entity.id
_entity.type
_entity.pdbx_description
1 polymer ?
#
loop_
_entity_poly.entity_id
_entity_poly.type
_entity_poly.pdbx_seq_one_letter_code
_entity_poly.pdbx_strand_id
1 'polypeptide(L)'
;MNPETACALIRSGDVLASNFGGSIPYALLDALADYSLEHLENVTLYLAGFYKQTKIAEAKYNRHITVKSCFLGPWERRAVAEGSDLSYQAMHLANINHDRMGKHRARVLLAAGSEPDEYGMISLGVAPFDPELLDSSETVIVQVNRNMPFVYGANCQIPAERVTALVPLDEALPEMVMAPPNDAQRRIAGHIVERIPDGACVQFGIGGVSAAMGEALREKRDLGCHSEMLTEPIMALMKAGVINNSRKSFCPGRTVFTNALGTAALYRFMDRNPALEAHPTAWLNDPRNIAKNDDMISVNGALCVDLTGQVCAESIGFRQFSGTGGQLDYVRGARWSKGGKSFLTLPSVHTDKAGVQHSNISLTLPMGSIVTTPRADVHFIVTEYGAADLQDEPVDVRAKRLIEIAHPDYRDELTFQAKKAGYIV
;
A
#
# COMPACT_ATOMS: atom_id res chain seq x y z
N MET A 1 22.70 -8.68 -20.64
CA MET A 1 22.81 -7.50 -21.53
C MET A 1 23.29 -6.33 -20.69
N ASN A 2 24.03 -5.35 -21.22
CA ASN A 2 24.34 -4.15 -20.44
C ASN A 2 23.13 -3.18 -20.42
N PRO A 3 23.07 -2.22 -19.48
CA PRO A 3 21.92 -1.31 -19.33
C PRO A 3 21.60 -0.49 -20.57
N GLU A 4 22.62 0.06 -21.24
CA GLU A 4 22.46 0.90 -22.44
C GLU A 4 21.82 0.12 -23.59
N THR A 5 22.31 -1.10 -23.86
CA THR A 5 21.75 -1.98 -24.90
C THR A 5 20.29 -2.37 -24.54
N ALA A 6 19.96 -2.54 -23.26
CA ALA A 6 18.60 -2.82 -22.85
C ALA A 6 17.68 -1.60 -23.00
N CYS A 7 18.17 -0.39 -22.69
CA CYS A 7 17.44 0.85 -22.92
C CYS A 7 17.15 1.10 -24.42
N ALA A 8 18.04 0.67 -25.31
CA ALA A 8 17.85 0.79 -26.77
C ALA A 8 16.67 -0.05 -27.32
N LEU A 9 16.08 -0.96 -26.54
CA LEU A 9 14.84 -1.66 -26.87
C LEU A 9 13.59 -0.79 -26.73
N ILE A 10 13.71 0.34 -26.01
CA ILE A 10 12.65 1.30 -25.78
C ILE A 10 12.66 2.34 -26.90
N ARG A 11 11.47 2.75 -27.34
CA ARG A 11 11.29 3.70 -28.45
C ARG A 11 10.57 4.95 -27.97
N SER A 12 10.79 6.06 -28.63
CA SER A 12 10.00 7.27 -28.42
C SER A 12 8.52 6.99 -28.61
N GLY A 13 7.69 7.52 -27.69
CA GLY A 13 6.24 7.28 -27.66
C GLY A 13 5.81 5.98 -26.97
N ASP A 14 6.74 5.16 -26.48
CA ASP A 14 6.38 3.92 -25.78
C ASP A 14 5.65 4.18 -24.45
N VAL A 15 4.75 3.25 -24.13
CA VAL A 15 4.17 3.10 -22.80
C VAL A 15 4.89 1.97 -22.07
N LEU A 16 5.46 2.30 -20.92
CA LEU A 16 6.16 1.39 -20.04
C LEU A 16 5.32 1.14 -18.80
N ALA A 17 5.37 -0.08 -18.27
CA ALA A 17 4.90 -0.40 -16.94
C ALA A 17 6.07 -0.88 -16.07
N SER A 18 6.05 -0.55 -14.81
CA SER A 18 6.98 -1.08 -13.84
C SER A 18 6.25 -1.60 -12.61
N ASN A 19 6.97 -2.33 -11.80
CA ASN A 19 6.49 -2.94 -10.59
C ASN A 19 6.21 -1.93 -9.47
N PHE A 20 5.97 -2.47 -8.30
CA PHE A 20 5.67 -1.76 -7.07
C PHE A 20 6.95 -1.64 -6.21
N GLY A 21 7.12 -0.49 -5.57
CA GLY A 21 8.03 -0.28 -4.44
C GLY A 21 9.41 -0.94 -4.54
N GLY A 22 9.58 -2.05 -3.83
CA GLY A 22 10.87 -2.73 -3.71
C GLY A 22 11.31 -3.52 -4.94
N SER A 23 10.40 -3.87 -5.85
CA SER A 23 10.70 -4.55 -7.11
C SER A 23 10.77 -3.59 -8.32
N ILE A 24 10.75 -2.28 -8.10
CA ILE A 24 11.09 -1.29 -9.12
C ILE A 24 12.58 -1.44 -9.46
N PRO A 25 12.97 -1.52 -10.76
CA PRO A 25 14.36 -1.66 -11.17
C PRO A 25 15.08 -0.30 -11.16
N TYR A 26 15.39 0.23 -9.98
CA TYR A 26 15.86 1.61 -9.82
C TYR A 26 17.15 1.92 -10.58
N ALA A 27 18.13 1.01 -10.53
CA ALA A 27 19.38 1.23 -11.25
C ALA A 27 19.17 1.22 -12.77
N LEU A 28 18.27 0.38 -13.28
CA LEU A 28 17.89 0.38 -14.69
C LEU A 28 17.09 1.65 -15.06
N LEU A 29 16.19 2.12 -14.18
CA LEU A 29 15.44 3.37 -14.39
C LEU A 29 16.37 4.58 -14.40
N ASP A 30 17.40 4.60 -13.57
CA ASP A 30 18.41 5.67 -13.58
C ASP A 30 19.25 5.65 -14.85
N ALA A 31 19.59 4.47 -15.37
CA ALA A 31 20.25 4.31 -16.67
C ALA A 31 19.34 4.73 -17.84
N LEU A 32 18.04 4.38 -17.76
CA LEU A 32 17.04 4.78 -18.75
C LEU A 32 16.84 6.31 -18.77
N ALA A 33 16.84 6.94 -17.60
CA ALA A 33 16.75 8.39 -17.49
C ALA A 33 17.92 9.06 -18.25
N ASP A 34 19.15 8.65 -17.97
CA ASP A 34 20.33 9.21 -18.65
C ASP A 34 20.31 8.92 -20.16
N TYR A 35 19.96 7.69 -20.57
CA TYR A 35 19.82 7.30 -21.97
C TYR A 35 18.78 8.14 -22.73
N SER A 36 17.69 8.51 -22.05
CA SER A 36 16.57 9.22 -22.66
C SER A 36 16.92 10.60 -23.17
N LEU A 37 17.90 11.28 -22.55
CA LEU A 37 18.30 12.65 -22.91
C LEU A 37 18.73 12.82 -24.37
N GLU A 38 19.31 11.76 -24.96
CA GLU A 38 19.82 11.80 -26.32
C GLU A 38 18.98 10.96 -27.31
N HIS A 39 18.16 10.03 -26.80
CA HIS A 39 17.60 8.95 -27.64
C HIS A 39 16.07 8.84 -27.59
N LEU A 40 15.39 9.38 -26.56
CA LEU A 40 13.96 9.16 -26.38
C LEU A 40 13.17 10.44 -26.18
N GLU A 41 11.96 10.46 -26.69
CA GLU A 41 10.97 11.51 -26.46
C GLU A 41 9.58 10.91 -26.23
N ASN A 42 8.76 11.57 -25.41
CA ASN A 42 7.35 11.23 -25.17
C ASN A 42 7.11 9.80 -24.66
N VAL A 43 8.04 9.24 -23.87
CA VAL A 43 7.84 7.96 -23.20
C VAL A 43 6.98 8.15 -21.96
N THR A 44 6.04 7.26 -21.70
CA THR A 44 5.23 7.27 -20.49
C THR A 44 5.54 6.05 -19.64
N LEU A 45 5.94 6.26 -18.38
CA LEU A 45 6.19 5.19 -17.41
C LEU A 45 5.06 5.16 -16.35
N TYR A 46 4.35 4.04 -16.27
CA TYR A 46 3.39 3.75 -15.21
C TYR A 46 4.01 2.90 -14.12
N LEU A 47 3.81 3.28 -12.87
CA LEU A 47 4.28 2.55 -11.68
C LEU A 47 3.40 2.83 -10.46
N ALA A 48 3.74 2.25 -9.33
CA ALA A 48 3.03 2.44 -8.07
C ALA A 48 4.01 2.70 -6.91
N GLY A 49 4.36 3.96 -6.72
CA GLY A 49 5.11 4.46 -5.54
C GLY A 49 6.59 4.11 -5.51
N PHE A 50 7.45 5.13 -5.41
CA PHE A 50 8.88 4.96 -5.18
C PHE A 50 9.18 4.78 -3.68
N TYR A 51 10.06 3.83 -3.36
CA TYR A 51 10.57 3.64 -2.00
C TYR A 51 11.95 4.26 -1.79
N LYS A 52 12.60 4.72 -2.84
CA LYS A 52 13.83 5.54 -2.78
C LYS A 52 13.85 6.58 -3.91
N GLN A 53 14.75 7.55 -3.81
CA GLN A 53 14.97 8.53 -4.86
C GLN A 53 15.48 7.85 -6.15
N THR A 54 15.04 8.38 -7.30
CA THR A 54 15.46 7.93 -8.62
C THR A 54 15.53 9.12 -9.57
N LYS A 55 16.51 9.11 -10.48
CA LYS A 55 16.71 10.15 -11.49
C LYS A 55 15.49 10.36 -12.38
N ILE A 56 14.80 9.27 -12.75
CA ILE A 56 13.71 9.30 -13.72
C ILE A 56 12.56 10.22 -13.29
N ALA A 57 12.47 10.57 -12.00
CA ALA A 57 11.48 11.49 -11.47
C ALA A 57 11.96 12.96 -11.43
N GLU A 58 13.18 13.27 -11.82
CA GLU A 58 13.70 14.63 -11.81
C GLU A 58 13.17 15.47 -13.00
N ALA A 59 12.90 16.75 -12.76
CA ALA A 59 12.30 17.68 -13.74
C ALA A 59 13.06 17.77 -15.08
N LYS A 60 14.39 17.54 -15.10
CA LYS A 60 15.17 17.61 -16.34
C LYS A 60 14.81 16.55 -17.38
N TYR A 61 14.11 15.47 -16.97
CA TYR A 61 13.67 14.38 -17.84
C TYR A 61 12.23 14.52 -18.35
N ASN A 62 11.46 15.52 -17.91
CA ASN A 62 10.04 15.70 -18.23
C ASN A 62 9.69 15.58 -19.72
N ARG A 63 10.56 16.09 -20.63
CA ARG A 63 10.33 16.01 -22.08
C ARG A 63 10.55 14.61 -22.66
N HIS A 64 11.32 13.79 -21.98
CA HIS A 64 11.76 12.50 -22.43
C HIS A 64 10.87 11.41 -21.87
N ILE A 65 10.63 11.45 -20.56
CA ILE A 65 9.86 10.42 -19.84
C ILE A 65 8.90 11.12 -18.87
N THR A 66 7.60 10.86 -19.04
CA THR A 66 6.56 11.29 -18.08
C THR A 66 6.23 10.13 -17.15
N VAL A 67 6.30 10.34 -15.83
CA VAL A 67 5.97 9.33 -14.83
C VAL A 67 4.51 9.48 -14.37
N LYS A 68 3.77 8.38 -14.39
CA LYS A 68 2.40 8.25 -13.84
C LYS A 68 2.43 7.29 -12.67
N SER A 69 2.10 7.78 -11.47
CA SER A 69 2.09 6.97 -10.26
C SER A 69 0.69 6.87 -9.67
N CYS A 70 0.28 5.68 -9.24
CA CYS A 70 -0.99 5.52 -8.52
C CYS A 70 -0.84 5.69 -7.00
N PHE A 71 0.38 6.00 -6.51
CA PHE A 71 0.64 6.31 -5.12
C PHE A 71 1.75 7.36 -5.01
N LEU A 72 1.51 8.47 -4.32
CA LEU A 72 2.52 9.50 -4.11
C LEU A 72 3.18 9.35 -2.74
N GLY A 73 4.33 8.70 -2.71
CA GLY A 73 5.19 8.62 -1.54
C GLY A 73 5.98 9.92 -1.29
N PRO A 74 6.88 9.94 -0.32
CA PRO A 74 7.72 11.10 -0.03
C PRO A 74 8.57 11.55 -1.24
N TRP A 75 9.05 10.61 -2.03
CA TRP A 75 9.93 10.87 -3.17
C TRP A 75 9.19 11.50 -4.35
N GLU A 76 7.98 11.01 -4.67
CA GLU A 76 7.12 11.61 -5.69
C GLU A 76 6.69 13.02 -5.29
N ARG A 77 6.26 13.21 -4.04
CA ARG A 77 5.89 14.55 -3.56
C ARG A 77 7.04 15.54 -3.63
N ARG A 78 8.26 15.08 -3.35
CA ARG A 78 9.46 15.90 -3.47
C ARG A 78 9.74 16.22 -4.94
N ALA A 79 9.73 15.25 -5.83
CA ALA A 79 9.96 15.43 -7.26
C ALA A 79 8.96 16.46 -7.85
N VAL A 80 7.66 16.34 -7.54
CA VAL A 80 6.63 17.30 -7.96
C VAL A 80 6.92 18.70 -7.42
N ALA A 81 7.34 18.84 -6.16
CA ALA A 81 7.69 20.12 -5.56
C ALA A 81 8.93 20.74 -6.22
N GLU A 82 9.82 19.94 -6.78
CA GLU A 82 11.04 20.33 -7.51
C GLU A 82 10.80 20.52 -9.02
N GLY A 83 9.53 20.45 -9.50
CA GLY A 83 9.14 20.75 -10.87
C GLY A 83 9.01 19.56 -11.82
N SER A 84 9.00 18.33 -11.29
CA SER A 84 8.67 17.15 -12.10
C SER A 84 7.22 17.21 -12.60
N ASP A 85 6.98 16.76 -13.84
CA ASP A 85 5.64 16.58 -14.42
C ASP A 85 4.99 15.24 -14.00
N LEU A 86 5.59 14.54 -13.03
CA LEU A 86 5.01 13.35 -12.42
C LEU A 86 3.58 13.63 -11.97
N SER A 87 2.68 12.75 -12.35
CA SER A 87 1.26 12.93 -12.02
C SER A 87 0.65 11.70 -11.36
N TYR A 88 -0.34 11.98 -10.52
CA TYR A 88 -1.11 10.96 -9.82
C TYR A 88 -2.19 10.37 -10.71
N GLN A 89 -2.29 9.06 -10.74
CA GLN A 89 -3.37 8.32 -11.38
C GLN A 89 -4.29 7.71 -10.31
N ALA A 90 -5.50 8.21 -10.19
CA ALA A 90 -6.48 7.72 -9.23
C ALA A 90 -6.97 6.32 -9.63
N MET A 91 -6.74 5.33 -8.77
CA MET A 91 -7.23 3.96 -8.97
C MET A 91 -7.18 3.17 -7.66
N HIS A 92 -8.00 2.14 -7.55
CA HIS A 92 -7.86 1.10 -6.53
C HIS A 92 -6.76 0.13 -6.93
N LEU A 93 -6.00 -0.38 -5.95
CA LEU A 93 -4.92 -1.32 -6.24
C LEU A 93 -5.41 -2.65 -6.80
N ALA A 94 -6.62 -3.09 -6.46
CA ALA A 94 -7.25 -4.24 -7.09
C ALA A 94 -7.37 -4.12 -8.63
N ASN A 95 -7.32 -2.90 -9.18
CA ASN A 95 -7.47 -2.63 -10.62
C ASN A 95 -6.16 -2.20 -11.31
N ILE A 96 -5.01 -2.28 -10.62
CA ILE A 96 -3.77 -1.64 -11.07
C ILE A 96 -3.32 -2.07 -12.48
N ASN A 97 -3.52 -3.32 -12.83
CA ASN A 97 -3.05 -3.86 -14.11
C ASN A 97 -4.11 -3.83 -15.22
N HIS A 98 -5.40 -3.73 -14.86
CA HIS A 98 -6.48 -3.71 -15.84
C HIS A 98 -6.32 -2.57 -16.86
N ASP A 99 -5.95 -1.37 -16.41
CA ASP A 99 -5.73 -0.22 -17.28
C ASP A 99 -4.51 -0.40 -18.19
N ARG A 100 -3.46 -1.08 -17.70
CA ARG A 100 -2.19 -1.31 -18.42
C ARG A 100 -2.27 -2.38 -19.50
N MET A 101 -3.26 -3.24 -19.43
CA MET A 101 -3.62 -4.19 -20.49
C MET A 101 -4.63 -3.62 -21.49
N GLY A 102 -5.37 -2.56 -21.10
CA GLY A 102 -6.43 -1.92 -21.86
C GLY A 102 -6.04 -0.57 -22.44
N LYS A 103 -6.63 0.50 -21.90
CA LYS A 103 -6.52 1.88 -22.43
C LYS A 103 -5.09 2.39 -22.55
N HIS A 104 -4.24 2.07 -21.55
CA HIS A 104 -2.83 2.46 -21.50
C HIS A 104 -1.93 1.23 -21.57
N ARG A 105 -2.14 0.42 -22.60
CA ARG A 105 -1.41 -0.83 -22.80
C ARG A 105 0.10 -0.60 -22.80
N ALA A 106 0.81 -1.26 -21.88
CA ALA A 106 2.25 -1.21 -21.81
C ALA A 106 2.88 -2.10 -22.89
N ARG A 107 3.72 -1.49 -23.76
CA ARG A 107 4.54 -2.23 -24.71
C ARG A 107 5.76 -2.83 -24.02
N VAL A 108 6.32 -2.13 -23.04
CA VAL A 108 7.51 -2.54 -22.33
C VAL A 108 7.22 -2.73 -20.86
N LEU A 109 7.62 -3.87 -20.31
CA LEU A 109 7.56 -4.18 -18.90
C LEU A 109 8.97 -4.12 -18.31
N LEU A 110 9.13 -3.33 -17.24
CA LEU A 110 10.38 -3.18 -16.50
C LEU A 110 10.23 -3.74 -15.09
N ALA A 111 11.08 -4.65 -14.68
CA ALA A 111 11.04 -5.26 -13.35
C ALA A 111 12.43 -5.45 -12.75
N ALA A 112 12.52 -5.56 -11.42
CA ALA A 112 13.66 -6.17 -10.76
C ALA A 112 13.28 -7.59 -10.30
N GLY A 113 14.24 -8.51 -10.36
CA GLY A 113 14.07 -9.90 -9.96
C GLY A 113 15.37 -10.51 -9.43
N SER A 114 15.27 -11.72 -8.89
CA SER A 114 16.41 -12.51 -8.43
C SER A 114 17.28 -13.00 -9.62
N GLU A 115 18.43 -13.57 -9.33
CA GLU A 115 19.09 -14.45 -10.30
C GLU A 115 18.16 -15.62 -10.65
N PRO A 116 18.23 -16.15 -11.90
CA PRO A 116 17.54 -17.39 -12.23
C PRO A 116 18.01 -18.54 -11.34
N ASP A 117 17.09 -19.35 -10.87
CA ASP A 117 17.40 -20.57 -10.15
C ASP A 117 17.86 -21.71 -11.08
N GLU A 118 18.09 -22.90 -10.53
CA GLU A 118 18.53 -24.10 -11.29
C GLU A 118 17.53 -24.56 -12.37
N TYR A 119 16.27 -24.10 -12.29
CA TYR A 119 15.20 -24.37 -13.26
C TYR A 119 15.00 -23.23 -14.26
N GLY A 120 15.82 -22.18 -14.18
CA GLY A 120 15.71 -20.99 -15.02
C GLY A 120 14.58 -20.05 -14.61
N MET A 121 14.08 -20.16 -13.39
CA MET A 121 13.02 -19.29 -12.86
C MET A 121 13.60 -18.07 -12.15
N ILE A 122 13.08 -16.90 -12.45
CA ILE A 122 13.40 -15.63 -11.80
C ILE A 122 12.27 -15.31 -10.82
N SER A 123 12.58 -15.09 -9.56
CA SER A 123 11.61 -14.55 -8.60
C SER A 123 11.50 -13.04 -8.77
N LEU A 124 10.27 -12.52 -8.83
CA LEU A 124 9.99 -11.08 -8.80
C LEU A 124 10.11 -10.50 -7.38
N GLY A 125 10.50 -11.34 -6.43
CA GLY A 125 10.91 -10.95 -5.10
C GLY A 125 9.78 -10.33 -4.27
N VAL A 126 9.99 -9.06 -3.90
CA VAL A 126 9.17 -8.39 -2.89
C VAL A 126 7.85 -7.80 -3.42
N ALA A 127 7.64 -7.77 -4.72
CA ALA A 127 6.38 -7.30 -5.31
C ALA A 127 6.16 -7.89 -6.72
N PRO A 128 5.38 -8.96 -6.87
CA PRO A 128 5.06 -9.55 -8.18
C PRO A 128 4.05 -8.69 -8.95
N PHE A 129 4.01 -8.86 -10.27
CA PHE A 129 2.97 -8.30 -11.14
C PHE A 129 2.09 -9.41 -11.73
N ASP A 130 0.96 -9.01 -12.32
CA ASP A 130 0.06 -9.99 -12.95
C ASP A 130 0.69 -10.64 -14.18
N PRO A 131 0.51 -11.94 -14.37
CA PRO A 131 1.04 -12.67 -15.52
C PRO A 131 0.45 -12.17 -16.85
N GLU A 132 -0.79 -11.68 -16.83
CA GLU A 132 -1.42 -11.08 -18.01
C GLU A 132 -0.66 -9.85 -18.50
N LEU A 133 -0.05 -9.08 -17.60
CA LEU A 133 0.79 -7.94 -17.97
C LEU A 133 2.07 -8.40 -18.66
N LEU A 134 2.68 -9.51 -18.19
CA LEU A 134 3.81 -10.15 -18.85
C LEU A 134 3.43 -10.63 -20.25
N ASP A 135 2.27 -11.28 -20.39
CA ASP A 135 1.78 -11.84 -21.66
C ASP A 135 1.39 -10.76 -22.67
N SER A 136 0.90 -9.62 -22.21
CA SER A 136 0.47 -8.50 -23.07
C SER A 136 1.61 -7.57 -23.50
N SER A 137 2.79 -7.66 -22.87
CA SER A 137 3.95 -6.80 -23.15
C SER A 137 4.81 -7.42 -24.28
N GLU A 138 5.22 -6.59 -25.25
CA GLU A 138 6.09 -7.02 -26.35
C GLU A 138 7.56 -7.18 -25.92
N THR A 139 7.97 -6.38 -24.95
CA THR A 139 9.36 -6.34 -24.46
C THR A 139 9.35 -6.41 -22.95
N VAL A 140 10.09 -7.37 -22.38
CA VAL A 140 10.25 -7.56 -20.94
C VAL A 140 11.71 -7.40 -20.60
N ILE A 141 12.04 -6.42 -19.77
CA ILE A 141 13.41 -6.13 -19.33
C ILE A 141 13.47 -6.33 -17.82
N VAL A 142 14.33 -7.23 -17.35
CA VAL A 142 14.49 -7.53 -15.94
C VAL A 142 15.88 -7.14 -15.48
N GLN A 143 15.96 -6.22 -14.53
CA GLN A 143 17.14 -5.99 -13.72
C GLN A 143 17.34 -7.20 -12.80
N VAL A 144 18.38 -7.98 -13.04
CA VAL A 144 18.75 -9.12 -12.20
C VAL A 144 19.60 -8.60 -11.04
N ASN A 145 19.07 -8.74 -9.81
CA ASN A 145 19.68 -8.21 -8.60
C ASN A 145 19.92 -9.35 -7.60
N ARG A 146 21.16 -9.63 -7.24
CA ARG A 146 21.54 -10.68 -6.27
C ARG A 146 21.03 -10.41 -4.85
N ASN A 147 20.63 -9.17 -4.53
CA ASN A 147 20.03 -8.84 -3.25
C ASN A 147 18.51 -9.07 -3.21
N MET A 148 17.87 -9.42 -4.35
CA MET A 148 16.45 -9.72 -4.40
C MET A 148 16.21 -11.13 -3.84
N PRO A 149 15.37 -11.27 -2.77
CA PRO A 149 15.05 -12.57 -2.21
C PRO A 149 14.28 -13.42 -3.23
N PHE A 150 14.52 -14.72 -3.24
CA PHE A 150 13.71 -15.66 -3.98
C PHE A 150 12.44 -15.98 -3.18
N VAL A 151 11.32 -15.38 -3.57
CA VAL A 151 10.04 -15.52 -2.88
C VAL A 151 9.12 -16.42 -3.69
N TYR A 152 8.42 -17.33 -3.00
CA TYR A 152 7.42 -18.20 -3.61
C TYR A 152 6.08 -17.50 -3.77
N GLY A 153 5.26 -18.00 -4.68
CA GLY A 153 3.89 -17.54 -4.87
C GLY A 153 3.38 -17.78 -6.28
N ALA A 154 2.08 -17.89 -6.42
CA ALA A 154 1.45 -18.01 -7.72
C ALA A 154 1.77 -16.75 -8.55
N ASN A 155 2.44 -16.95 -9.70
CA ASN A 155 2.85 -15.88 -10.60
C ASN A 155 3.92 -14.92 -10.05
N CYS A 156 4.62 -15.31 -8.99
CA CYS A 156 5.77 -14.56 -8.47
C CYS A 156 7.09 -14.94 -9.16
N GLN A 157 7.12 -16.09 -9.82
CA GLN A 157 8.26 -16.55 -10.61
C GLN A 157 7.94 -16.50 -12.09
N ILE A 158 8.89 -16.04 -12.89
CA ILE A 158 8.81 -16.03 -14.36
C ILE A 158 9.96 -16.80 -14.97
N PRO A 159 9.72 -17.58 -16.06
CA PRO A 159 10.81 -18.22 -16.77
C PRO A 159 11.74 -17.19 -17.40
N ALA A 160 13.05 -17.36 -17.27
CA ALA A 160 14.03 -16.45 -17.87
C ALA A 160 13.90 -16.37 -19.39
N GLU A 161 13.41 -17.43 -20.04
CA GLU A 161 13.12 -17.47 -21.48
C GLU A 161 12.01 -16.52 -21.93
N ARG A 162 11.14 -16.09 -21.00
CA ARG A 162 10.08 -15.09 -21.25
C ARG A 162 10.61 -13.65 -21.20
N VAL A 163 11.86 -13.45 -20.79
CA VAL A 163 12.49 -12.14 -20.62
C VAL A 163 13.28 -11.78 -21.86
N THR A 164 12.96 -10.63 -22.45
CA THR A 164 13.67 -10.12 -23.65
C THR A 164 15.11 -9.73 -23.31
N ALA A 165 15.32 -9.12 -22.14
CA ALA A 165 16.64 -8.70 -21.70
C ALA A 165 16.83 -8.89 -20.19
N LEU A 166 17.82 -9.69 -19.82
CA LEU A 166 18.35 -9.80 -18.47
C LEU A 166 19.50 -8.83 -18.30
N VAL A 167 19.39 -7.91 -17.35
CA VAL A 167 20.37 -6.85 -17.08
C VAL A 167 20.93 -7.04 -15.67
N PRO A 168 22.13 -7.63 -15.53
CA PRO A 168 22.76 -7.81 -14.22
C PRO A 168 23.15 -6.45 -13.63
N LEU A 169 22.42 -6.00 -12.63
CA LEU A 169 22.66 -4.76 -11.89
C LEU A 169 22.30 -4.98 -10.41
N ASP A 170 23.34 -5.14 -9.61
CA ASP A 170 23.16 -5.28 -8.16
C ASP A 170 22.93 -3.92 -7.50
N GLU A 171 21.92 -3.86 -6.66
CA GLU A 171 21.66 -2.72 -5.80
C GLU A 171 21.03 -3.16 -4.47
N ALA A 172 21.23 -2.38 -3.42
CA ALA A 172 20.53 -2.59 -2.17
C ALA A 172 19.02 -2.33 -2.35
N LEU A 173 18.19 -3.22 -1.83
CA LEU A 173 16.75 -2.99 -1.79
C LEU A 173 16.43 -1.78 -0.90
N PRO A 174 15.35 -1.03 -1.20
CA PRO A 174 14.90 0.04 -0.32
C PRO A 174 14.62 -0.49 1.08
N GLU A 175 15.13 0.19 2.10
CA GLU A 175 14.88 -0.17 3.48
C GLU A 175 14.04 0.89 4.21
N MET A 176 13.21 0.43 5.15
CA MET A 176 12.46 1.27 6.05
C MET A 176 12.52 0.73 7.47
N VAL A 177 13.02 1.54 8.39
CA VAL A 177 12.96 1.27 9.83
C VAL A 177 11.73 1.96 10.39
N MET A 178 10.82 1.20 10.97
CA MET A 178 9.67 1.78 11.66
C MET A 178 10.10 2.40 12.98
N ALA A 179 9.68 3.64 13.23
CA ALA A 179 9.86 4.26 14.54
C ALA A 179 9.03 3.52 15.60
N PRO A 180 9.52 3.46 16.86
CA PRO A 180 8.72 2.95 17.96
C PRO A 180 7.38 3.70 18.07
N PRO A 181 6.27 3.01 18.36
CA PRO A 181 4.98 3.66 18.48
C PRO A 181 4.93 4.59 19.70
N ASN A 182 4.23 5.72 19.56
CA ASN A 182 3.92 6.60 20.66
C ASN A 182 2.69 6.13 21.47
N ASP A 183 2.38 6.81 22.58
CA ASP A 183 1.29 6.40 23.47
C ASP A 183 -0.09 6.48 22.83
N ALA A 184 -0.34 7.46 21.96
CA ALA A 184 -1.60 7.54 21.21
C ALA A 184 -1.77 6.34 20.27
N GLN A 185 -0.72 5.95 19.56
CA GLN A 185 -0.71 4.79 18.67
C GLN A 185 -0.90 3.48 19.43
N ARG A 186 -0.30 3.33 20.63
CA ARG A 186 -0.54 2.16 21.50
C ARG A 186 -1.98 2.09 21.99
N ARG A 187 -2.60 3.23 22.38
CA ARG A 187 -4.02 3.27 22.76
C ARG A 187 -4.92 2.88 21.60
N ILE A 188 -4.67 3.43 20.40
CA ILE A 188 -5.39 3.03 19.17
C ILE A 188 -5.30 1.51 18.95
N ALA A 189 -4.10 0.94 18.98
CA ALA A 189 -3.89 -0.50 18.81
C ALA A 189 -4.61 -1.32 19.89
N GLY A 190 -4.60 -0.86 21.15
CA GLY A 190 -5.35 -1.48 22.26
C GLY A 190 -6.85 -1.61 21.97
N HIS A 191 -7.48 -0.52 21.55
CA HIS A 191 -8.91 -0.52 21.19
C HIS A 191 -9.24 -1.48 20.04
N ILE A 192 -8.32 -1.69 19.11
CA ILE A 192 -8.50 -2.63 18.00
C ILE A 192 -8.34 -4.07 18.47
N VAL A 193 -7.26 -4.37 19.21
CA VAL A 193 -6.91 -5.75 19.62
C VAL A 193 -7.96 -6.37 20.53
N GLU A 194 -8.66 -5.59 21.37
CA GLU A 194 -9.80 -6.05 22.16
C GLU A 194 -10.92 -6.68 21.30
N ARG A 195 -11.01 -6.29 20.02
CA ARG A 195 -12.06 -6.71 19.07
C ARG A 195 -11.60 -7.80 18.10
N ILE A 196 -10.36 -8.28 18.23
CA ILE A 196 -9.77 -9.34 17.40
C ILE A 196 -9.85 -10.68 18.13
N PRO A 197 -10.56 -11.68 17.61
CA PRO A 197 -10.56 -13.01 18.18
C PRO A 197 -9.26 -13.77 17.86
N ASP A 198 -8.95 -14.81 18.63
CA ASP A 198 -7.93 -15.79 18.26
C ASP A 198 -8.33 -16.50 16.96
N GLY A 199 -7.36 -16.75 16.09
CA GLY A 199 -7.58 -17.34 14.78
C GLY A 199 -8.00 -16.36 13.68
N ALA A 200 -8.20 -15.07 13.99
CA ALA A 200 -8.54 -14.05 13.00
C ALA A 200 -7.45 -13.91 11.92
N CYS A 201 -7.84 -13.54 10.71
CA CYS A 201 -6.94 -13.19 9.64
C CYS A 201 -6.70 -11.68 9.62
N VAL A 202 -5.44 -11.24 9.70
CA VAL A 202 -5.11 -9.82 9.88
C VAL A 202 -4.46 -9.20 8.65
N GLN A 203 -4.74 -7.92 8.42
CA GLN A 203 -4.04 -7.00 7.54
C GLN A 203 -3.77 -5.70 8.28
N PHE A 204 -2.53 -5.25 8.27
CA PHE A 204 -2.15 -3.89 8.64
C PHE A 204 -0.91 -3.46 7.86
N GLY A 205 -0.79 -2.16 7.59
CA GLY A 205 0.21 -1.60 6.71
C GLY A 205 1.51 -1.23 7.41
N ILE A 206 2.01 -0.03 7.11
CA ILE A 206 3.23 0.58 7.67
C ILE A 206 2.86 1.74 8.62
N GLY A 207 3.83 2.19 9.40
CA GLY A 207 3.68 3.34 10.31
C GLY A 207 3.45 2.95 11.76
N GLY A 208 3.27 3.97 12.61
CA GLY A 208 3.30 3.79 14.07
C GLY A 208 2.15 2.96 14.64
N VAL A 209 0.94 3.04 14.08
CA VAL A 209 -0.17 2.15 14.51
C VAL A 209 0.15 0.70 14.16
N SER A 210 0.73 0.44 12.98
CA SER A 210 1.13 -0.92 12.60
C SER A 210 2.23 -1.49 13.51
N ALA A 211 3.19 -0.66 13.92
CA ALA A 211 4.19 -1.04 14.92
C ALA A 211 3.53 -1.38 16.27
N ALA A 212 2.56 -0.55 16.71
CA ALA A 212 1.78 -0.79 17.93
C ALA A 212 0.93 -2.07 17.84
N MET A 213 0.33 -2.36 16.68
CA MET A 213 -0.39 -3.63 16.43
C MET A 213 0.53 -4.83 16.59
N GLY A 214 1.77 -4.76 16.06
CA GLY A 214 2.77 -5.82 16.23
C GLY A 214 3.14 -6.10 17.69
N GLU A 215 3.12 -5.07 18.56
CA GLU A 215 3.30 -5.23 20.00
C GLU A 215 2.05 -5.84 20.67
N ALA A 216 0.87 -5.29 20.38
CA ALA A 216 -0.37 -5.62 21.07
C ALA A 216 -0.95 -7.00 20.68
N LEU A 217 -0.67 -7.51 19.48
CA LEU A 217 -1.14 -8.83 19.02
C LEU A 217 -0.36 -10.01 19.61
N ARG A 218 0.72 -9.80 20.35
CA ARG A 218 1.57 -10.88 20.91
C ARG A 218 0.85 -11.85 21.82
N GLU A 219 -0.22 -11.42 22.47
CA GLU A 219 -1.05 -12.24 23.37
C GLU A 219 -2.11 -13.07 22.61
N LYS A 220 -2.30 -12.82 21.31
CA LYS A 220 -3.24 -13.59 20.47
C LYS A 220 -2.63 -14.91 20.02
N ARG A 221 -3.50 -15.81 19.55
CA ARG A 221 -3.13 -17.16 19.13
C ARG A 221 -3.69 -17.50 17.75
N ASP A 222 -2.94 -18.30 17.00
CA ASP A 222 -3.35 -18.90 15.73
C ASP A 222 -3.82 -17.89 14.68
N LEU A 223 -3.28 -16.66 14.68
CA LEU A 223 -3.63 -15.67 13.70
C LEU A 223 -3.22 -16.10 12.29
N GLY A 224 -4.01 -15.69 11.31
CA GLY A 224 -3.66 -15.72 9.90
C GLY A 224 -3.21 -14.35 9.40
N CYS A 225 -2.58 -14.31 8.23
CA CYS A 225 -2.23 -13.06 7.56
C CYS A 225 -2.58 -13.12 6.07
N HIS A 226 -3.36 -12.13 5.62
CA HIS A 226 -3.64 -11.79 4.23
C HIS A 226 -3.52 -10.27 4.13
N SER A 227 -2.35 -9.77 3.71
CA SER A 227 -2.00 -8.36 3.84
C SER A 227 -1.37 -7.83 2.57
N GLU A 228 -1.75 -6.63 2.14
CA GLU A 228 -1.07 -5.92 1.06
C GLU A 228 0.43 -5.81 1.34
N MET A 229 0.78 -5.39 2.55
CA MET A 229 2.16 -5.20 2.97
C MET A 229 2.63 -6.33 3.89
N LEU A 230 3.77 -6.94 3.57
CA LEU A 230 4.56 -7.73 4.50
C LEU A 230 5.59 -6.81 5.18
N THR A 231 5.55 -6.75 6.50
CA THR A 231 6.34 -5.81 7.30
C THR A 231 7.03 -6.49 8.48
N GLU A 232 7.97 -5.82 9.12
CA GLU A 232 8.68 -6.37 10.28
C GLU A 232 7.78 -6.75 11.46
N PRO A 233 6.73 -5.99 11.84
CA PRO A 233 5.78 -6.45 12.85
C PRO A 233 5.11 -7.78 12.50
N ILE A 234 4.72 -7.99 11.24
CA ILE A 234 4.16 -9.29 10.79
C ILE A 234 5.23 -10.39 10.89
N MET A 235 6.47 -10.13 10.41
CA MET A 235 7.59 -11.06 10.57
C MET A 235 7.83 -11.44 12.03
N ALA A 236 7.79 -10.46 12.93
CA ALA A 236 8.00 -10.68 14.36
C ALA A 236 6.90 -11.59 14.97
N LEU A 237 5.64 -11.37 14.59
CA LEU A 237 4.50 -12.21 15.01
C LEU A 237 4.59 -13.62 14.42
N MET A 238 5.07 -13.80 13.18
CA MET A 238 5.33 -15.11 12.59
C MET A 238 6.44 -15.85 13.33
N LYS A 239 7.57 -15.18 13.61
CA LYS A 239 8.69 -15.77 14.38
C LYS A 239 8.28 -16.17 15.80
N ALA A 240 7.35 -15.43 16.40
CA ALA A 240 6.80 -15.74 17.73
C ALA A 240 5.72 -16.85 17.70
N GLY A 241 5.32 -17.34 16.51
CA GLY A 241 4.25 -18.35 16.36
C GLY A 241 2.83 -17.81 16.55
N VAL A 242 2.66 -16.52 16.74
CA VAL A 242 1.36 -15.85 16.87
C VAL A 242 0.61 -15.89 15.53
N ILE A 243 1.30 -15.55 14.43
CA ILE A 243 0.80 -15.77 13.07
C ILE A 243 1.38 -17.09 12.56
N ASN A 244 0.56 -18.13 12.57
CA ASN A 244 0.91 -19.47 12.07
C ASN A 244 0.00 -19.93 10.92
N ASN A 245 -1.03 -19.15 10.58
CA ASN A 245 -1.98 -19.39 9.51
C ASN A 245 -2.76 -20.71 9.60
N SER A 246 -2.72 -21.40 10.74
CA SER A 246 -3.32 -22.73 10.91
C SER A 246 -4.85 -22.71 10.83
N ARG A 247 -5.47 -21.57 11.19
CA ARG A 247 -6.93 -21.41 11.20
C ARG A 247 -7.45 -20.56 10.02
N LYS A 248 -6.61 -20.17 9.07
CA LYS A 248 -7.08 -19.44 7.88
C LYS A 248 -8.03 -20.28 7.05
N SER A 249 -9.18 -19.71 6.69
CA SER A 249 -10.15 -20.35 5.79
C SER A 249 -9.76 -20.24 4.31
N PHE A 250 -8.87 -19.32 3.95
CA PHE A 250 -8.34 -19.17 2.60
C PHE A 250 -6.82 -19.12 2.60
N CYS A 251 -6.14 -19.92 1.76
CA CYS A 251 -4.69 -20.13 1.76
C CYS A 251 -4.16 -20.55 3.14
N PRO A 252 -4.65 -21.68 3.75
CA PRO A 252 -4.23 -22.11 5.06
C PRO A 252 -2.73 -22.44 5.08
N GLY A 253 -2.07 -22.18 6.22
CA GLY A 253 -0.64 -22.40 6.40
C GLY A 253 0.27 -21.41 5.67
N ARG A 254 -0.27 -20.39 5.00
CA ARG A 254 0.49 -19.39 4.25
C ARG A 254 0.14 -17.97 4.69
N THR A 255 1.15 -17.14 4.92
CA THR A 255 1.02 -15.68 4.92
C THR A 255 1.06 -15.23 3.48
N VAL A 256 -0.03 -14.61 3.00
CA VAL A 256 -0.11 -14.09 1.63
C VAL A 256 0.02 -12.57 1.62
N PHE A 257 0.78 -12.04 0.65
CA PHE A 257 1.06 -10.60 0.53
C PHE A 257 1.34 -10.22 -0.94
N THR A 258 1.36 -8.91 -1.24
CA THR A 258 1.74 -8.43 -2.58
C THR A 258 2.97 -7.54 -2.57
N ASN A 259 3.32 -6.91 -1.45
CA ASN A 259 4.46 -6.01 -1.38
C ASN A 259 5.15 -6.14 -0.02
N ALA A 260 6.47 -5.96 0.03
CA ALA A 260 7.22 -5.97 1.27
C ALA A 260 8.09 -4.74 1.42
N LEU A 261 8.13 -4.18 2.61
CA LEU A 261 9.01 -3.08 2.97
C LEU A 261 9.43 -3.18 4.44
N GLY A 262 10.73 -3.24 4.67
CA GLY A 262 11.34 -3.34 5.98
C GLY A 262 12.84 -3.18 5.88
N THR A 263 13.59 -3.82 6.75
CA THR A 263 15.05 -3.84 6.71
C THR A 263 15.59 -5.08 5.98
N ALA A 264 16.89 -5.17 5.79
CA ALA A 264 17.54 -6.36 5.26
C ALA A 264 17.21 -7.64 6.06
N ALA A 265 16.78 -7.51 7.34
CA ALA A 265 16.35 -8.66 8.14
C ALA A 265 15.03 -9.25 7.63
N LEU A 266 14.09 -8.41 7.18
CA LEU A 266 12.85 -8.87 6.54
C LEU A 266 13.16 -9.58 5.22
N TYR A 267 13.99 -9.00 4.37
CA TYR A 267 14.32 -9.58 3.06
C TYR A 267 15.03 -10.93 3.19
N ARG A 268 15.94 -11.08 4.16
CA ARG A 268 16.54 -12.39 4.49
C ARG A 268 15.52 -13.40 5.03
N PHE A 269 14.52 -12.95 5.79
CA PHE A 269 13.45 -13.83 6.27
C PHE A 269 12.54 -14.30 5.13
N MET A 270 12.39 -13.49 4.09
CA MET A 270 11.56 -13.82 2.93
C MET A 270 12.22 -14.83 2.00
N ASP A 271 13.58 -14.82 1.92
CA ASP A 271 14.30 -15.64 0.96
C ASP A 271 14.03 -17.13 1.18
N ARG A 272 13.47 -17.78 0.15
CA ARG A 272 13.10 -19.21 0.12
C ARG A 272 12.25 -19.68 1.30
N ASN A 273 11.46 -18.78 1.90
CA ASN A 273 10.60 -19.09 3.04
C ASN A 273 9.26 -19.69 2.56
N PRO A 274 9.00 -21.00 2.77
CA PRO A 274 7.79 -21.65 2.28
C PRO A 274 6.52 -21.25 3.05
N ALA A 275 6.62 -20.56 4.19
CA ALA A 275 5.46 -20.03 4.91
C ALA A 275 4.91 -18.73 4.31
N LEU A 276 5.65 -18.13 3.36
CA LEU A 276 5.30 -16.91 2.65
C LEU A 276 4.87 -17.22 1.22
N GLU A 277 3.88 -16.49 0.74
CA GLU A 277 3.40 -16.61 -0.62
C GLU A 277 3.05 -15.21 -1.16
N ALA A 278 3.83 -14.73 -2.14
CA ALA A 278 3.57 -13.46 -2.80
C ALA A 278 2.55 -13.63 -3.94
N HIS A 279 1.64 -12.70 -4.05
CA HIS A 279 0.62 -12.67 -5.10
C HIS A 279 0.58 -11.32 -5.81
N PRO A 280 0.18 -11.30 -7.09
CA PRO A 280 -0.09 -10.04 -7.79
C PRO A 280 -1.12 -9.19 -7.06
N THR A 281 -0.93 -7.86 -7.12
CA THR A 281 -1.75 -6.91 -6.37
C THR A 281 -3.24 -7.01 -6.71
N ALA A 282 -3.59 -7.20 -7.98
CA ALA A 282 -4.98 -7.33 -8.39
C ALA A 282 -5.66 -8.58 -7.78
N TRP A 283 -4.93 -9.67 -7.60
CA TRP A 283 -5.46 -10.87 -6.94
C TRP A 283 -5.55 -10.70 -5.41
N LEU A 284 -4.49 -10.16 -4.80
CA LEU A 284 -4.40 -10.05 -3.35
C LEU A 284 -5.39 -9.03 -2.78
N ASN A 285 -5.51 -7.88 -3.44
CA ASN A 285 -6.39 -6.78 -3.03
C ASN A 285 -7.83 -6.95 -3.54
N ASP A 286 -8.17 -8.01 -4.29
CA ASP A 286 -9.57 -8.25 -4.68
C ASP A 286 -10.43 -8.47 -3.43
N PRO A 287 -11.43 -7.61 -3.16
CA PRO A 287 -12.30 -7.77 -1.99
C PRO A 287 -12.95 -9.14 -1.88
N ARG A 288 -13.19 -9.81 -3.03
CA ARG A 288 -13.75 -11.17 -3.06
C ARG A 288 -12.76 -12.21 -2.54
N ASN A 289 -11.46 -12.04 -2.77
CA ASN A 289 -10.42 -12.92 -2.24
C ASN A 289 -10.16 -12.63 -0.76
N ILE A 290 -10.12 -11.36 -0.37
CA ILE A 290 -9.99 -10.94 1.03
C ILE A 290 -11.13 -11.53 1.86
N ALA A 291 -12.37 -11.45 1.36
CA ALA A 291 -13.58 -11.93 2.04
C ALA A 291 -13.63 -13.45 2.26
N LYS A 292 -12.82 -14.24 1.56
CA LYS A 292 -12.74 -15.70 1.78
C LYS A 292 -12.06 -16.07 3.11
N ASN A 293 -11.37 -15.13 3.76
CA ASN A 293 -10.86 -15.32 5.11
C ASN A 293 -11.96 -14.97 6.12
N ASP A 294 -12.38 -15.94 6.94
CA ASP A 294 -13.26 -15.67 8.06
C ASP A 294 -12.52 -14.78 9.08
N ASP A 295 -13.26 -13.99 9.85
CA ASP A 295 -12.74 -13.04 10.82
C ASP A 295 -11.62 -12.14 10.24
N MET A 296 -11.82 -11.65 9.02
CA MET A 296 -10.86 -10.75 8.38
C MET A 296 -10.82 -9.40 9.10
N ILE A 297 -9.68 -9.05 9.63
CA ILE A 297 -9.42 -7.79 10.33
C ILE A 297 -8.54 -6.91 9.46
N SER A 298 -9.08 -5.78 8.99
CA SER A 298 -8.30 -4.80 8.24
C SER A 298 -8.06 -3.53 9.04
N VAL A 299 -6.81 -3.05 9.07
CA VAL A 299 -6.41 -1.85 9.82
C VAL A 299 -5.68 -0.90 8.87
N ASN A 300 -6.27 0.25 8.60
CA ASN A 300 -5.74 1.25 7.68
C ASN A 300 -5.73 2.65 8.31
N GLY A 301 -4.77 3.49 7.87
CA GLY A 301 -4.64 4.86 8.35
C GLY A 301 -5.59 5.82 7.63
N ALA A 302 -6.06 6.84 8.34
CA ALA A 302 -6.82 7.96 7.80
C ALA A 302 -6.17 9.29 8.20
N LEU A 303 -6.48 10.36 7.47
CA LEU A 303 -6.05 11.73 7.78
C LEU A 303 -7.15 12.48 8.54
N CYS A 304 -8.38 12.37 8.08
CA CYS A 304 -9.52 12.99 8.74
C CYS A 304 -10.84 12.27 8.40
N VAL A 305 -11.86 12.52 9.23
CA VAL A 305 -13.21 11.99 9.07
C VAL A 305 -14.24 13.07 9.39
N ASP A 306 -15.36 13.10 8.67
CA ASP A 306 -16.49 13.95 9.01
C ASP A 306 -17.53 13.24 9.91
N LEU A 307 -18.44 14.03 10.50
CA LEU A 307 -19.47 13.50 11.42
C LEU A 307 -20.47 12.55 10.76
N THR A 308 -20.48 12.44 9.43
CA THR A 308 -21.29 11.44 8.71
C THR A 308 -20.54 10.13 8.48
N GLY A 309 -19.22 10.12 8.71
CA GLY A 309 -18.33 8.97 8.53
C GLY A 309 -17.62 8.92 7.18
N GLN A 310 -17.58 10.00 6.38
CA GLN A 310 -16.73 10.06 5.19
C GLN A 310 -15.26 10.19 5.62
N VAL A 311 -14.39 9.41 5.01
CA VAL A 311 -12.95 9.34 5.39
C VAL A 311 -12.05 9.81 4.26
N CYS A 312 -11.16 10.75 4.57
CA CYS A 312 -10.03 11.12 3.73
C CYS A 312 -8.75 10.49 4.25
N ALA A 313 -8.00 9.81 3.35
CA ALA A 313 -6.71 9.21 3.67
C ALA A 313 -5.59 9.61 2.67
N GLU A 314 -5.91 10.35 1.61
CA GLU A 314 -4.99 10.54 0.49
C GLU A 314 -4.74 11.99 0.09
N SER A 315 -5.44 12.96 0.69
CA SER A 315 -5.22 14.38 0.39
C SER A 315 -5.18 15.27 1.63
N ILE A 316 -4.46 16.38 1.53
CA ILE A 316 -4.46 17.47 2.52
C ILE A 316 -4.94 18.71 1.78
N GLY A 317 -6.21 19.08 1.99
CA GLY A 317 -6.90 20.06 1.15
C GLY A 317 -6.85 19.62 -0.33
N PHE A 318 -6.49 20.52 -1.22
CA PHE A 318 -6.38 20.27 -2.67
C PHE A 318 -5.11 19.50 -3.07
N ARG A 319 -4.18 19.24 -2.15
CA ARG A 319 -2.91 18.60 -2.46
C ARG A 319 -3.03 17.10 -2.26
N GLN A 320 -2.76 16.33 -3.33
CA GLN A 320 -2.58 14.88 -3.22
C GLN A 320 -1.41 14.56 -2.30
N PHE A 321 -1.62 13.73 -1.29
CA PHE A 321 -0.63 13.36 -0.27
C PHE A 321 -0.12 11.93 -0.43
N SER A 322 -1.00 11.01 -0.81
CA SER A 322 -0.65 9.61 -1.06
C SER A 322 -1.42 9.08 -2.28
N GLY A 323 -2.01 7.94 -2.20
CA GLY A 323 -2.95 7.38 -3.15
C GLY A 323 -4.07 6.66 -2.41
N THR A 324 -5.09 6.23 -3.12
CA THR A 324 -6.16 5.41 -2.56
C THR A 324 -5.59 4.14 -1.92
N GLY A 325 -4.53 3.57 -2.50
CA GLY A 325 -3.95 2.31 -2.04
C GLY A 325 -4.98 1.18 -2.08
N GLY A 326 -4.80 0.21 -1.20
CA GLY A 326 -5.75 -0.88 -0.99
C GLY A 326 -6.77 -0.63 0.13
N GLN A 327 -6.86 0.58 0.69
CA GLN A 327 -7.72 0.85 1.85
C GLN A 327 -9.16 0.41 1.62
N LEU A 328 -9.79 0.88 0.54
CA LEU A 328 -11.19 0.54 0.25
C LEU A 328 -11.36 -0.93 -0.15
N ASP A 329 -10.36 -1.52 -0.80
CA ASP A 329 -10.35 -2.95 -1.16
C ASP A 329 -10.46 -3.80 0.12
N TYR A 330 -9.64 -3.51 1.12
CA TYR A 330 -9.64 -4.21 2.42
C TYR A 330 -10.85 -3.88 3.29
N VAL A 331 -11.32 -2.64 3.30
CA VAL A 331 -12.56 -2.27 4.00
C VAL A 331 -13.74 -3.10 3.48
N ARG A 332 -13.90 -3.20 2.18
CA ARG A 332 -14.96 -4.00 1.55
C ARG A 332 -14.76 -5.50 1.74
N GLY A 333 -13.53 -5.99 1.57
CA GLY A 333 -13.20 -7.39 1.80
C GLY A 333 -13.50 -7.84 3.23
N ALA A 334 -13.12 -7.03 4.22
CA ALA A 334 -13.44 -7.29 5.63
C ALA A 334 -14.95 -7.23 5.90
N ARG A 335 -15.69 -6.28 5.28
CA ARG A 335 -17.15 -6.22 5.42
C ARG A 335 -17.87 -7.46 4.88
N TRP A 336 -17.37 -8.05 3.80
CA TRP A 336 -17.97 -9.24 3.19
C TRP A 336 -17.49 -10.54 3.83
N SER A 337 -16.43 -10.50 4.62
CA SER A 337 -15.92 -11.62 5.40
C SER A 337 -16.87 -11.97 6.54
N LYS A 338 -17.08 -13.25 6.78
CA LYS A 338 -17.85 -13.74 7.94
C LYS A 338 -17.09 -13.37 9.23
N GLY A 339 -17.70 -12.54 10.09
CA GLY A 339 -17.09 -12.03 11.32
C GLY A 339 -16.04 -10.94 11.10
N GLY A 340 -15.83 -10.51 9.86
CA GLY A 340 -14.82 -9.53 9.51
C GLY A 340 -15.10 -8.13 10.05
N LYS A 341 -14.03 -7.36 10.28
CA LYS A 341 -14.08 -5.98 10.78
C LYS A 341 -13.02 -5.13 10.10
N SER A 342 -13.38 -3.89 9.76
CA SER A 342 -12.43 -2.91 9.24
C SER A 342 -12.29 -1.73 10.19
N PHE A 343 -11.04 -1.32 10.44
CA PHE A 343 -10.67 -0.23 11.33
C PHE A 343 -9.92 0.84 10.54
N LEU A 344 -10.46 2.06 10.53
CA LEU A 344 -9.79 3.24 10.00
C LEU A 344 -9.29 4.06 11.18
N THR A 345 -7.98 4.28 11.24
CA THR A 345 -7.29 4.80 12.42
C THR A 345 -6.72 6.18 12.17
N LEU A 346 -6.89 7.09 13.09
CA LEU A 346 -6.30 8.41 13.05
C LEU A 346 -6.06 8.94 14.48
N PRO A 347 -5.02 9.76 14.71
CA PRO A 347 -4.96 10.54 15.94
C PRO A 347 -6.16 11.51 15.94
N SER A 348 -6.72 11.77 17.11
CA SER A 348 -7.89 12.69 17.22
C SER A 348 -7.56 14.12 16.79
N VAL A 349 -6.30 14.51 16.88
CA VAL A 349 -5.79 15.84 16.52
C VAL A 349 -4.46 15.76 15.78
N HIS A 350 -4.15 16.82 15.04
CA HIS A 350 -2.81 17.09 14.51
C HIS A 350 -2.40 18.52 14.81
N THR A 351 -1.08 18.78 14.80
CA THR A 351 -0.52 20.13 14.95
C THR A 351 0.02 20.60 13.62
N ASP A 352 -0.38 21.76 13.18
CA ASP A 352 0.09 22.36 11.92
C ASP A 352 1.52 22.94 12.07
N LYS A 353 2.07 23.48 10.97
CA LYS A 353 3.42 24.09 10.97
C LYS A 353 3.53 25.36 11.83
N ALA A 354 2.41 26.01 12.14
CA ALA A 354 2.36 27.17 13.03
C ALA A 354 2.23 26.80 14.51
N GLY A 355 2.15 25.50 14.83
CA GLY A 355 1.98 25.00 16.18
C GLY A 355 0.52 24.98 16.66
N VAL A 356 -0.44 25.22 15.76
CA VAL A 356 -1.88 25.20 16.10
C VAL A 356 -2.41 23.79 16.00
N GLN A 357 -3.10 23.35 17.03
CA GLN A 357 -3.77 22.06 17.07
C GLN A 357 -5.12 22.11 16.36
N HIS A 358 -5.43 21.08 15.58
CA HIS A 358 -6.67 20.92 14.85
C HIS A 358 -7.25 19.53 15.08
N SER A 359 -8.58 19.43 15.18
CA SER A 359 -9.28 18.14 15.23
C SER A 359 -9.22 17.44 13.87
N ASN A 360 -8.99 16.14 13.87
CA ASN A 360 -9.09 15.26 12.69
C ASN A 360 -10.51 14.72 12.49
N ILE A 361 -11.41 15.00 13.43
CA ILE A 361 -12.86 14.76 13.33
C ILE A 361 -13.53 16.12 13.19
N SER A 362 -14.33 16.33 12.15
CA SER A 362 -14.95 17.62 11.84
C SER A 362 -16.38 17.46 11.33
N LEU A 363 -17.18 18.55 11.34
CA LEU A 363 -18.56 18.50 10.83
C LEU A 363 -18.62 18.02 9.38
N THR A 364 -17.73 18.56 8.53
CA THR A 364 -17.54 18.16 7.13
C THR A 364 -16.05 18.00 6.87
N LEU A 365 -15.68 17.19 5.90
CA LEU A 365 -14.27 17.13 5.48
C LEU A 365 -13.76 18.53 5.09
N PRO A 366 -12.49 18.88 5.38
CA PRO A 366 -11.89 20.14 4.92
C PRO A 366 -12.04 20.32 3.42
N MET A 367 -12.21 21.58 2.97
CA MET A 367 -12.36 21.90 1.55
C MET A 367 -11.21 21.32 0.71
N GLY A 368 -11.53 20.63 -0.38
CA GLY A 368 -10.58 19.99 -1.28
C GLY A 368 -10.18 18.58 -0.85
N SER A 369 -10.63 18.08 0.29
CA SER A 369 -10.35 16.71 0.71
C SER A 369 -11.03 15.70 -0.22
N ILE A 370 -10.30 14.63 -0.52
CA ILE A 370 -10.79 13.50 -1.31
C ILE A 370 -11.44 12.48 -0.38
N VAL A 371 -12.62 11.99 -0.71
CA VAL A 371 -13.26 10.88 0.01
C VAL A 371 -12.61 9.58 -0.44
N THR A 372 -11.68 9.05 0.34
CA THR A 372 -10.99 7.78 0.06
C THR A 372 -11.89 6.60 0.38
N THR A 373 -12.56 6.62 1.54
CA THR A 373 -13.56 5.62 1.92
C THR A 373 -14.92 6.28 2.11
N PRO A 374 -15.92 5.94 1.26
CA PRO A 374 -17.28 6.44 1.38
C PRO A 374 -17.92 6.00 2.70
N ARG A 375 -18.75 6.88 3.29
CA ARG A 375 -19.41 6.62 4.58
C ARG A 375 -20.20 5.31 4.65
N ALA A 376 -20.72 4.82 3.53
CA ALA A 376 -21.47 3.57 3.45
C ALA A 376 -20.59 2.31 3.62
N ASP A 377 -19.28 2.42 3.37
CA ASP A 377 -18.33 1.32 3.51
C ASP A 377 -17.65 1.30 4.89
N VAL A 378 -17.66 2.42 5.64
CA VAL A 378 -16.95 2.56 6.93
C VAL A 378 -17.59 1.70 8.02
N HIS A 379 -16.73 0.91 8.71
CA HIS A 379 -17.12 0.13 9.88
C HIS A 379 -16.67 0.83 11.17
N PHE A 380 -15.40 0.69 11.58
CA PHE A 380 -14.88 1.35 12.77
C PHE A 380 -14.00 2.55 12.42
N ILE A 381 -14.21 3.66 13.14
CA ILE A 381 -13.23 4.75 13.26
C ILE A 381 -12.59 4.65 14.64
N VAL A 382 -11.25 4.70 14.71
CA VAL A 382 -10.51 4.53 15.96
C VAL A 382 -9.54 5.67 16.17
N THR A 383 -9.65 6.30 17.35
CA THR A 383 -8.69 7.27 17.87
C THR A 383 -8.09 6.75 19.19
N GLU A 384 -7.19 7.50 19.78
CA GLU A 384 -6.65 7.22 21.12
C GLU A 384 -7.69 7.30 22.24
N TYR A 385 -8.90 7.82 21.96
CA TYR A 385 -10.01 7.95 22.91
C TYR A 385 -11.06 6.85 22.81
N GLY A 386 -11.00 6.00 21.77
CA GLY A 386 -11.92 4.89 21.61
C GLY A 386 -12.12 4.44 20.17
N ALA A 387 -13.08 3.54 20.00
CA ALA A 387 -13.50 3.00 18.70
C ALA A 387 -15.00 3.23 18.49
N ALA A 388 -15.35 3.99 17.46
CA ALA A 388 -16.74 4.24 17.04
C ALA A 388 -17.14 3.22 15.98
N ASP A 389 -18.13 2.38 16.29
CA ASP A 389 -18.78 1.49 15.34
C ASP A 389 -19.81 2.28 14.54
N LEU A 390 -19.61 2.41 13.24
CA LEU A 390 -20.48 3.20 12.36
C LEU A 390 -21.24 2.32 11.36
N GLN A 391 -21.00 1.00 11.39
CA GLN A 391 -21.61 0.10 10.40
C GLN A 391 -23.14 0.08 10.58
N ASP A 392 -23.85 0.32 9.46
CA ASP A 392 -25.30 0.28 9.36
C ASP A 392 -26.05 1.24 10.32
N GLU A 393 -25.33 2.21 10.91
CA GLU A 393 -25.91 3.20 11.84
C GLU A 393 -26.41 4.46 11.13
N PRO A 394 -27.50 5.08 11.59
CA PRO A 394 -28.00 6.35 11.08
C PRO A 394 -27.05 7.50 11.42
N VAL A 395 -27.17 8.62 10.68
CA VAL A 395 -26.23 9.75 10.77
C VAL A 395 -26.15 10.37 12.16
N ASP A 396 -27.27 10.45 12.88
CA ASP A 396 -27.29 10.99 14.25
C ASP A 396 -26.51 10.13 15.25
N VAL A 397 -26.58 8.80 15.12
CA VAL A 397 -25.80 7.86 15.93
C VAL A 397 -24.33 7.94 15.55
N ARG A 398 -24.00 8.00 14.25
CA ARG A 398 -22.63 8.18 13.76
C ARG A 398 -22.00 9.44 14.34
N ALA A 399 -22.69 10.57 14.24
CA ALA A 399 -22.21 11.85 14.74
C ALA A 399 -21.92 11.79 16.25
N LYS A 400 -22.82 11.23 17.05
CA LYS A 400 -22.62 11.07 18.50
C LYS A 400 -21.39 10.21 18.80
N ARG A 401 -21.27 9.03 18.18
CA ARG A 401 -20.14 8.12 18.39
C ARG A 401 -18.80 8.72 17.96
N LEU A 402 -18.77 9.50 16.87
CA LEU A 402 -17.56 10.19 16.43
C LEU A 402 -17.16 11.33 17.37
N ILE A 403 -18.14 12.07 17.92
CA ILE A 403 -17.88 13.10 18.94
C ILE A 403 -17.30 12.46 20.22
N GLU A 404 -17.79 11.29 20.63
CA GLU A 404 -17.29 10.57 21.82
C GLU A 404 -15.81 10.22 21.71
N ILE A 405 -15.32 9.89 20.53
CA ILE A 405 -13.91 9.55 20.27
C ILE A 405 -13.05 10.72 19.80
N ALA A 406 -13.63 11.92 19.66
CA ALA A 406 -12.88 13.14 19.38
C ALA A 406 -12.03 13.56 20.59
N HIS A 407 -11.02 14.40 20.38
CA HIS A 407 -10.27 15.01 21.48
C HIS A 407 -11.22 15.79 22.39
N PRO A 408 -11.12 15.68 23.72
CA PRO A 408 -12.06 16.32 24.65
C PRO A 408 -12.32 17.80 24.40
N ASP A 409 -11.28 18.57 24.08
CA ASP A 409 -11.36 20.01 23.85
C ASP A 409 -12.23 20.41 22.63
N TYR A 410 -12.54 19.47 21.75
CA TYR A 410 -13.33 19.72 20.54
C TYR A 410 -14.76 19.17 20.62
N ARG A 411 -15.10 18.39 21.63
CA ARG A 411 -16.42 17.69 21.71
C ARG A 411 -17.59 18.65 21.80
N ASP A 412 -17.47 19.70 22.59
CA ASP A 412 -18.55 20.69 22.76
C ASP A 412 -18.80 21.47 21.47
N GLU A 413 -17.75 21.90 20.80
CA GLU A 413 -17.83 22.58 19.51
C GLU A 413 -18.43 21.67 18.42
N LEU A 414 -17.98 20.42 18.33
CA LEU A 414 -18.52 19.44 17.39
C LEU A 414 -20.01 19.16 17.68
N THR A 415 -20.41 19.06 18.95
CA THR A 415 -21.79 18.88 19.36
C THR A 415 -22.66 20.08 18.95
N PHE A 416 -22.16 21.30 19.16
CA PHE A 416 -22.85 22.51 18.73
C PHE A 416 -23.03 22.56 17.21
N GLN A 417 -21.96 22.28 16.47
CA GLN A 417 -21.99 22.25 15.00
C GLN A 417 -22.95 21.18 14.48
N ALA A 418 -22.94 19.97 15.07
CA ALA A 418 -23.82 18.88 14.69
C ALA A 418 -25.29 19.20 14.92
N LYS A 419 -25.63 19.85 16.04
CA LYS A 419 -27.00 20.36 16.33
C LYS A 419 -27.40 21.42 15.29
N LYS A 420 -26.56 22.41 15.04
CA LYS A 420 -26.81 23.46 14.06
C LYS A 420 -27.02 22.92 12.63
N ALA A 421 -26.31 21.86 12.27
CA ALA A 421 -26.45 21.16 10.98
C ALA A 421 -27.66 20.21 10.94
N GLY A 422 -28.35 19.96 12.07
CA GLY A 422 -29.46 19.03 12.14
C GLY A 422 -29.08 17.57 12.14
N TYR A 423 -27.82 17.22 12.42
CA TYR A 423 -27.38 15.83 12.53
C TYR A 423 -27.82 15.20 13.87
N ILE A 424 -27.86 15.97 14.93
CA ILE A 424 -28.34 15.55 16.26
C ILE A 424 -29.31 16.58 16.84
N VAL A 425 -30.16 16.13 17.74
CA VAL A 425 -31.15 16.98 18.45
C VAL A 425 -30.54 17.59 19.71
#